data_5ce40f795d351b8954edbe6f87d680eb
#
_entry.id   5ce40f795d351b8954edbe6f87d680eb
#
_cell.length_a   1.000
_cell.length_b   1.000
_cell.length_c   1.000
_cell.angle_alpha   90.00
_cell.angle_beta   90.00
_cell.angle_gamma   90.00
#
_symmetry.space_group_name_H-M   'P 1'
#
loop_
_entity.id
_entity.type
_entity.pdbx_description
1 polymer ?
#
loop_
_entity_poly.entity_id
_entity_poly.type
_entity_poly.pdbx_seq_one_letter_code
_entity_poly.pdbx_strand_id
1 'polypeptide(L)'
;MTRWSDVYAELSEGRLSVNNRHSGVGYKGFSLPPALDANLLNIDPADHLRLRRLVSKGFTPRRVEDLRERVQTEADRLADGLADKDRPDLVADFATPLPLTVIADLFDVPEPNRRPFSGWVTDMVAPERPEQVAEAVDSIHRFLLDLIATRRVHPGEDLLSALIAAHDEGDQLNTNELVSLAFLILIAGVENVQHVISAGLLTLLEHPEQFAELRADDTLLPGAVEELLRYAHPNQMAIRRFATEEINIAGTAIPAGDTVLLCLASAHRDPDRYPQPDRFDIHRADNAHLALGHGVHYCLGAPLARLQIQTAISTLMRRFPHLALASPHEEPKWRSSWRSRSLAQLRVTVTGPPNGQLPE
;
A
#
# COMPACT_ATOMS: atom_id res chain seq x y z
N MET A 1 0.34 21.34 4.29
CA MET A 1 -1.03 21.62 3.81
C MET A 1 -1.96 20.60 4.37
N THR A 2 -3.15 21.02 4.77
CA THR A 2 -4.07 20.19 5.56
C THR A 2 -5.51 20.18 5.03
N ARG A 3 -5.96 21.23 4.30
CA ARG A 3 -7.30 21.28 3.70
C ARG A 3 -7.36 20.40 2.46
N TRP A 4 -8.49 19.74 2.26
CA TRP A 4 -8.69 18.84 1.12
C TRP A 4 -8.50 19.55 -0.23
N SER A 5 -9.07 20.75 -0.39
CA SER A 5 -8.98 21.53 -1.64
C SER A 5 -7.53 21.84 -2.03
N ASP A 6 -6.71 22.24 -1.04
CA ASP A 6 -5.31 22.58 -1.26
C ASP A 6 -4.49 21.31 -1.57
N VAL A 7 -4.67 20.24 -0.79
CA VAL A 7 -3.99 18.97 -1.01
C VAL A 7 -4.33 18.38 -2.38
N TYR A 8 -5.62 18.43 -2.77
CA TYR A 8 -6.07 17.95 -4.08
C TYR A 8 -5.43 18.72 -5.23
N ALA A 9 -5.45 20.06 -5.16
CA ALA A 9 -4.86 20.92 -6.20
C ALA A 9 -3.34 20.67 -6.33
N GLU A 10 -2.65 20.67 -5.19
CA GLU A 10 -1.19 20.59 -5.14
C GLU A 10 -0.62 19.19 -5.43
N LEU A 11 -1.44 18.15 -5.38
CA LEU A 11 -1.06 16.82 -5.88
C LEU A 11 -0.81 16.80 -7.39
N SER A 12 -1.39 17.75 -8.15
CA SER A 12 -1.24 17.90 -9.60
C SER A 12 -0.43 19.14 -10.02
N GLU A 13 0.06 19.94 -9.06
CA GLU A 13 0.80 21.18 -9.36
C GLU A 13 2.19 20.85 -9.94
N GLY A 14 2.43 21.26 -11.18
CA GLY A 14 3.67 20.94 -11.91
C GLY A 14 4.92 21.64 -11.39
N ARG A 15 4.77 22.74 -10.61
CA ARG A 15 5.88 23.46 -9.96
C ARG A 15 6.28 22.82 -8.63
N LEU A 16 5.57 21.80 -8.18
CA LEU A 16 5.89 20.99 -7.01
C LEU A 16 6.51 19.65 -7.45
N SER A 17 7.85 19.65 -7.60
CA SER A 17 8.61 18.48 -8.01
C SER A 17 8.70 17.41 -6.91
N VAL A 18 8.71 16.13 -7.28
CA VAL A 18 9.02 15.02 -6.38
C VAL A 18 10.53 14.73 -6.31
N ASN A 19 11.31 15.30 -7.23
CA ASN A 19 12.73 15.05 -7.35
C ASN A 19 13.52 15.81 -6.28
N ASN A 20 14.27 15.10 -5.45
CA ASN A 20 15.06 15.66 -4.36
C ASN A 20 16.18 16.61 -4.81
N ARG A 21 16.56 16.64 -6.10
CA ARG A 21 17.50 17.62 -6.66
C ARG A 21 17.02 19.07 -6.47
N HIS A 22 15.72 19.28 -6.34
CA HIS A 22 15.12 20.60 -6.13
C HIS A 22 15.07 21.01 -4.65
N SER A 23 15.60 20.21 -3.72
CA SER A 23 15.69 20.59 -2.30
C SER A 23 16.75 21.68 -2.10
N GLY A 24 16.32 22.86 -1.67
CA GLY A 24 17.21 24.01 -1.46
C GLY A 24 18.21 23.84 -0.31
N VAL A 25 17.88 23.01 0.68
CA VAL A 25 18.74 22.73 1.86
C VAL A 25 19.48 21.40 1.78
N GLY A 26 19.38 20.72 0.65
CA GLY A 26 19.81 19.33 0.50
C GLY A 26 18.85 18.36 1.21
N TYR A 27 18.61 17.21 0.59
CA TYR A 27 17.76 16.20 1.18
C TYR A 27 18.53 15.38 2.23
N LYS A 28 18.08 15.44 3.48
CA LYS A 28 18.68 14.72 4.63
C LYS A 28 17.85 13.51 5.09
N GLY A 29 16.81 13.14 4.33
CA GLY A 29 15.98 11.98 4.65
C GLY A 29 16.60 10.66 4.19
N PHE A 30 15.85 9.57 4.38
CA PHE A 30 16.23 8.27 3.85
C PHE A 30 16.36 8.33 2.32
N SER A 31 17.50 7.96 1.80
CA SER A 31 17.77 7.85 0.37
C SER A 31 18.16 6.41 0.03
N LEU A 32 17.60 5.90 -1.06
CA LEU A 32 18.01 4.63 -1.64
C LEU A 32 19.31 4.81 -2.45
N PRO A 33 20.09 3.75 -2.67
CA PRO A 33 21.16 3.78 -3.67
C PRO A 33 20.61 4.25 -5.02
N PRO A 34 21.38 4.97 -5.85
CA PRO A 34 20.90 5.50 -7.14
C PRO A 34 20.25 4.46 -8.04
N ALA A 35 20.74 3.20 -7.99
CA ALA A 35 20.17 2.08 -8.75
C ALA A 35 18.76 1.67 -8.29
N LEU A 36 18.29 2.13 -7.14
CA LEU A 36 16.95 1.87 -6.60
C LEU A 36 16.10 3.14 -6.47
N ASP A 37 16.69 4.32 -6.70
CA ASP A 37 16.02 5.61 -6.54
C ASP A 37 15.44 6.18 -7.85
N ALA A 38 15.84 5.64 -9.02
CA ALA A 38 15.38 6.05 -10.35
C ALA A 38 13.99 5.48 -10.68
N ASN A 39 13.01 5.72 -9.82
CA ASN A 39 11.66 5.14 -9.91
C ASN A 39 10.56 6.21 -9.98
N LEU A 40 9.31 5.77 -10.23
CA LEU A 40 8.15 6.64 -10.43
C LEU A 40 7.82 7.58 -9.27
N LEU A 41 8.37 7.38 -8.07
CA LEU A 41 8.10 8.24 -6.92
C LEU A 41 9.02 9.46 -6.86
N ASN A 42 10.18 9.42 -7.54
CA ASN A 42 11.27 10.39 -7.37
C ASN A 42 11.63 11.12 -8.68
N ILE A 43 10.84 10.92 -9.75
CA ILE A 43 11.07 11.53 -11.07
C ILE A 43 9.89 12.39 -11.49
N ASP A 44 10.20 13.49 -12.19
CA ASP A 44 9.25 14.47 -12.67
C ASP A 44 8.56 14.06 -13.99
N PRO A 45 7.49 14.77 -14.43
CA PRO A 45 6.53 14.31 -15.44
C PRO A 45 7.09 13.77 -16.75
N ALA A 46 8.17 14.32 -17.29
CA ALA A 46 8.65 13.89 -18.60
C ALA A 46 9.12 12.41 -18.61
N ASP A 47 10.05 12.06 -17.71
CA ASP A 47 10.54 10.71 -17.54
C ASP A 47 9.52 9.81 -16.86
N HIS A 48 8.77 10.36 -15.89
CA HIS A 48 7.70 9.66 -15.21
C HIS A 48 6.66 9.10 -16.18
N LEU A 49 6.16 9.90 -17.12
CA LEU A 49 5.14 9.46 -18.09
C LEU A 49 5.65 8.35 -19.00
N ARG A 50 6.94 8.41 -19.41
CA ARG A 50 7.60 7.35 -20.19
C ARG A 50 7.60 6.03 -19.40
N LEU A 51 8.16 6.03 -18.20
CA LEU A 51 8.25 4.84 -17.35
C LEU A 51 6.86 4.32 -16.94
N ARG A 52 5.94 5.23 -16.57
CA ARG A 52 4.58 4.86 -16.20
C ARG A 52 3.86 4.11 -17.32
N ARG A 53 4.01 4.57 -18.57
CA ARG A 53 3.38 3.90 -19.74
C ARG A 53 3.83 2.45 -19.87
N LEU A 54 5.09 2.17 -19.61
CA LEU A 54 5.66 0.82 -19.69
C LEU A 54 5.09 -0.07 -18.58
N VAL A 55 5.16 0.39 -17.32
CA VAL A 55 4.68 -0.37 -16.17
C VAL A 55 3.16 -0.58 -16.20
N SER A 56 2.39 0.39 -16.72
CA SER A 56 0.92 0.32 -16.80
C SER A 56 0.41 -0.90 -17.59
N LYS A 57 1.20 -1.42 -18.52
CA LYS A 57 0.87 -2.65 -19.27
C LYS A 57 0.73 -3.88 -18.36
N GLY A 58 1.43 -3.87 -17.21
CA GLY A 58 1.36 -4.93 -16.20
C GLY A 58 0.18 -4.84 -15.26
N PHE A 59 -0.50 -3.66 -15.18
CA PHE A 59 -1.60 -3.39 -14.25
C PHE A 59 -2.92 -3.09 -14.98
N THR A 60 -3.11 -3.64 -16.16
CA THR A 60 -4.39 -3.52 -16.88
C THR A 60 -5.52 -4.21 -16.11
N PRO A 61 -6.78 -3.75 -16.25
CA PRO A 61 -7.93 -4.38 -15.59
C PRO A 61 -8.00 -5.90 -15.83
N ARG A 62 -7.70 -6.36 -17.05
CA ARG A 62 -7.68 -7.78 -17.39
C ARG A 62 -6.61 -8.52 -16.58
N ARG A 63 -5.37 -8.04 -16.53
CA ARG A 63 -4.29 -8.70 -15.77
C ARG A 63 -4.56 -8.71 -14.27
N VAL A 64 -5.20 -7.67 -13.74
CA VAL A 64 -5.63 -7.65 -12.33
C VAL A 64 -6.74 -8.67 -12.09
N GLU A 65 -7.68 -8.81 -13.03
CA GLU A 65 -8.74 -9.83 -12.93
C GLU A 65 -8.17 -11.25 -13.00
N ASP A 66 -7.17 -11.50 -13.83
CA ASP A 66 -6.47 -12.80 -13.92
C ASP A 66 -5.78 -13.20 -12.60
N LEU A 67 -5.51 -12.24 -11.71
CA LEU A 67 -4.96 -12.50 -10.36
C LEU A 67 -6.04 -12.85 -9.33
N ARG A 68 -7.32 -12.63 -9.59
CA ARG A 68 -8.41 -12.78 -8.62
C ARG A 68 -8.44 -14.16 -7.96
N GLU A 69 -8.36 -15.21 -8.76
CA GLU A 69 -8.39 -16.59 -8.26
C GLU A 69 -7.17 -16.88 -7.36
N ARG A 70 -6.00 -16.39 -7.73
CA ARG A 70 -4.77 -16.55 -6.92
C ARG A 70 -4.87 -15.80 -5.60
N VAL A 71 -5.35 -14.55 -5.62
CA VAL A 71 -5.58 -13.75 -4.40
C VAL A 71 -6.59 -14.45 -3.50
N GLN A 72 -7.68 -14.99 -4.05
CA GLN A 72 -8.68 -15.72 -3.29
C GLN A 72 -8.10 -17.00 -2.68
N THR A 73 -7.38 -17.81 -3.46
CA THR A 73 -6.74 -19.04 -3.00
C THR A 73 -5.79 -18.78 -1.84
N GLU A 74 -4.98 -17.73 -1.95
CA GLU A 74 -4.05 -17.37 -0.88
C GLU A 74 -4.78 -16.85 0.37
N ALA A 75 -5.82 -16.04 0.20
CA ALA A 75 -6.63 -15.58 1.32
C ALA A 75 -7.32 -16.73 2.05
N ASP A 76 -7.86 -17.72 1.33
CA ASP A 76 -8.47 -18.92 1.91
C ASP A 76 -7.41 -19.77 2.65
N ARG A 77 -6.24 -19.98 2.07
CA ARG A 77 -5.13 -20.70 2.71
C ARG A 77 -4.67 -20.05 4.02
N LEU A 78 -4.54 -18.72 4.02
CA LEU A 78 -4.17 -17.96 5.21
C LEU A 78 -5.27 -18.02 6.28
N ALA A 79 -6.54 -17.96 5.86
CA ALA A 79 -7.68 -18.12 6.78
C ALA A 79 -7.71 -19.52 7.42
N ASP A 80 -7.36 -20.58 6.69
CA ASP A 80 -7.22 -21.92 7.27
C ASP A 80 -6.19 -21.93 8.39
N GLY A 81 -5.03 -21.28 8.19
CA GLY A 81 -4.00 -21.17 9.21
C GLY A 81 -4.38 -20.31 10.43
N LEU A 82 -5.37 -19.40 10.30
CA LEU A 82 -5.91 -18.67 11.45
C LEU A 82 -6.80 -19.54 12.34
N ALA A 83 -7.56 -20.46 11.72
CA ALA A 83 -8.49 -21.36 12.44
C ALA A 83 -7.78 -22.29 13.43
N ASP A 84 -6.52 -22.62 13.18
CA ASP A 84 -5.69 -23.49 14.01
C ASP A 84 -5.09 -22.77 15.24
N LYS A 85 -5.27 -21.45 15.37
CA LYS A 85 -4.66 -20.63 16.44
C LYS A 85 -5.72 -20.17 17.45
N ASP A 86 -5.37 -20.18 18.72
CA ASP A 86 -6.23 -19.68 19.79
C ASP A 86 -6.51 -18.17 19.69
N ARG A 87 -5.43 -17.38 19.51
CA ARG A 87 -5.48 -15.93 19.35
C ARG A 87 -4.58 -15.46 18.21
N PRO A 88 -4.99 -15.67 16.95
CA PRO A 88 -4.18 -15.28 15.80
C PRO A 88 -3.94 -13.77 15.77
N ASP A 89 -2.78 -13.39 15.22
CA ASP A 89 -2.45 -11.99 14.92
C ASP A 89 -2.72 -11.71 13.45
N LEU A 90 -3.83 -11.01 13.16
CA LEU A 90 -4.20 -10.70 11.77
C LEU A 90 -3.12 -9.91 11.00
N VAL A 91 -2.27 -9.15 11.69
CA VAL A 91 -1.16 -8.45 11.01
C VAL A 91 -0.13 -9.46 10.51
N ALA A 92 0.38 -10.31 11.39
CA ALA A 92 1.47 -11.25 11.08
C ALA A 92 0.98 -12.46 10.28
N ASP A 93 -0.23 -12.96 10.59
CA ASP A 93 -0.72 -14.24 10.11
C ASP A 93 -1.57 -14.12 8.82
N PHE A 94 -2.03 -12.90 8.46
CA PHE A 94 -2.91 -12.70 7.33
C PHE A 94 -2.58 -11.46 6.49
N ALA A 95 -2.61 -10.24 7.11
CA ALA A 95 -2.49 -8.98 6.37
C ALA A 95 -1.10 -8.77 5.75
N THR A 96 -0.03 -9.28 6.36
CA THR A 96 1.33 -9.21 5.81
C THR A 96 1.56 -10.27 4.72
N PRO A 97 1.27 -11.57 4.94
CA PRO A 97 1.58 -12.59 3.95
C PRO A 97 0.74 -12.50 2.67
N LEU A 98 -0.52 -12.05 2.73
CA LEU A 98 -1.37 -11.96 1.55
C LEU A 98 -0.75 -11.09 0.43
N PRO A 99 -0.47 -9.78 0.62
CA PRO A 99 0.13 -8.98 -0.44
C PRO A 99 1.54 -9.43 -0.81
N LEU A 100 2.30 -10.00 0.11
CA LEU A 100 3.62 -10.56 -0.15
C LEU A 100 3.58 -11.69 -1.17
N THR A 101 2.66 -12.66 -0.98
CA THR A 101 2.46 -13.76 -1.94
C THR A 101 1.99 -13.23 -3.29
N VAL A 102 1.04 -12.29 -3.31
CA VAL A 102 0.53 -11.70 -4.56
C VAL A 102 1.65 -11.01 -5.36
N ILE A 103 2.53 -10.28 -4.68
CA ILE A 103 3.68 -9.64 -5.35
C ILE A 103 4.71 -10.68 -5.80
N ALA A 104 4.96 -11.71 -5.00
CA ALA A 104 5.84 -12.81 -5.41
C ALA A 104 5.31 -13.52 -6.67
N ASP A 105 4.01 -13.72 -6.77
CA ASP A 105 3.38 -14.30 -7.95
C ASP A 105 3.44 -13.36 -9.17
N LEU A 106 3.24 -12.04 -8.96
CA LEU A 106 3.33 -11.03 -10.02
C LEU A 106 4.71 -10.99 -10.70
N PHE A 107 5.77 -11.31 -9.93
CA PHE A 107 7.16 -11.40 -10.39
C PHE A 107 7.57 -12.82 -10.74
N ASP A 108 6.68 -13.80 -10.57
CA ASP A 108 6.95 -15.23 -10.68
C ASP A 108 8.22 -15.62 -9.91
N VAL A 109 8.28 -15.19 -8.63
CA VAL A 109 9.40 -15.49 -7.73
C VAL A 109 9.47 -17.02 -7.52
N PRO A 110 10.61 -17.67 -7.82
CA PRO A 110 10.77 -19.12 -7.65
C PRO A 110 10.51 -19.54 -6.20
N GLU A 111 9.84 -20.68 -6.01
CA GLU A 111 9.42 -21.17 -4.68
C GLU A 111 10.54 -21.18 -3.63
N PRO A 112 11.78 -21.64 -3.92
CA PRO A 112 12.86 -21.60 -2.93
C PRO A 112 13.24 -20.19 -2.46
N ASN A 113 12.94 -19.16 -3.27
CA ASN A 113 13.30 -17.78 -2.99
C ASN A 113 12.17 -17.02 -2.27
N ARG A 114 10.94 -17.54 -2.23
CA ARG A 114 9.77 -16.85 -1.66
C ARG A 114 9.95 -16.54 -0.17
N ARG A 115 10.43 -17.52 0.61
CA ARG A 115 10.65 -17.33 2.05
C ARG A 115 11.77 -16.33 2.36
N PRO A 116 12.99 -16.42 1.77
CA PRO A 116 14.01 -15.38 1.91
C PRO A 116 13.51 -14.00 1.50
N PHE A 117 12.85 -13.89 0.34
CA PHE A 117 12.28 -12.66 -0.18
C PHE A 117 11.29 -12.02 0.82
N SER A 118 10.37 -12.81 1.36
CA SER A 118 9.42 -12.36 2.38
C SER A 118 10.13 -11.84 3.63
N GLY A 119 11.20 -12.49 4.06
CA GLY A 119 12.01 -12.04 5.18
C GLY A 119 12.62 -10.66 4.92
N TRP A 120 13.30 -10.47 3.79
CA TRP A 120 13.92 -9.18 3.44
C TRP A 120 12.88 -8.04 3.33
N VAL A 121 11.73 -8.29 2.71
CA VAL A 121 10.67 -7.27 2.62
C VAL A 121 10.16 -6.92 4.01
N THR A 122 9.96 -7.91 4.88
CA THR A 122 9.55 -7.68 6.27
C THR A 122 10.59 -6.86 7.04
N ASP A 123 11.88 -7.22 6.95
CA ASP A 123 12.97 -6.50 7.61
C ASP A 123 13.11 -5.06 7.12
N MET A 124 12.78 -4.80 5.86
CA MET A 124 12.82 -3.46 5.30
C MET A 124 11.63 -2.58 5.78
N VAL A 125 10.40 -3.14 5.83
CA VAL A 125 9.19 -2.36 6.16
C VAL A 125 8.92 -2.31 7.66
N ALA A 126 9.42 -3.29 8.42
CA ALA A 126 9.20 -3.44 9.84
C ALA A 126 10.47 -3.89 10.58
N PRO A 127 11.59 -3.14 10.48
CA PRO A 127 12.85 -3.54 11.07
C PRO A 127 12.77 -3.57 12.60
N GLU A 128 13.44 -4.55 13.21
CA GLU A 128 13.68 -4.58 14.65
C GLU A 128 14.89 -3.72 15.03
N ARG A 129 15.85 -3.56 14.12
CA ARG A 129 17.07 -2.76 14.24
C ARG A 129 17.28 -1.92 12.98
N PRO A 130 17.78 -0.67 13.08
CA PRO A 130 17.97 0.21 11.92
C PRO A 130 18.84 -0.39 10.80
N GLU A 131 19.84 -1.20 11.16
CA GLU A 131 20.79 -1.83 10.24
C GLU A 131 20.11 -2.82 9.29
N GLN A 132 19.04 -3.47 9.75
CA GLN A 132 18.27 -4.44 8.95
C GLN A 132 17.73 -3.84 7.66
N VAL A 133 17.41 -2.55 7.66
CA VAL A 133 16.92 -1.87 6.44
C VAL A 133 17.97 -1.89 5.33
N ALA A 134 19.23 -1.57 5.65
CA ALA A 134 20.32 -1.57 4.67
C ALA A 134 20.63 -2.99 4.18
N GLU A 135 20.69 -3.97 5.10
CA GLU A 135 20.92 -5.38 4.79
C GLU A 135 19.80 -5.95 3.89
N ALA A 136 18.55 -5.60 4.19
CA ALA A 136 17.38 -6.01 3.41
C ALA A 136 17.40 -5.39 2.00
N VAL A 137 17.68 -4.08 1.90
CA VAL A 137 17.78 -3.36 0.61
C VAL A 137 18.87 -3.98 -0.26
N ASP A 138 20.05 -4.29 0.29
CA ASP A 138 21.13 -4.96 -0.43
C ASP A 138 20.75 -6.37 -0.89
N SER A 139 20.04 -7.11 -0.05
CA SER A 139 19.60 -8.48 -0.36
C SER A 139 18.54 -8.48 -1.46
N ILE A 140 17.55 -7.59 -1.38
CA ILE A 140 16.53 -7.41 -2.41
C ILE A 140 17.17 -6.94 -3.72
N HIS A 141 18.12 -6.01 -3.68
CA HIS A 141 18.81 -5.53 -4.87
C HIS A 141 19.55 -6.67 -5.59
N ARG A 142 20.37 -7.46 -4.87
CA ARG A 142 21.06 -8.62 -5.45
C ARG A 142 20.08 -9.65 -6.01
N PHE A 143 19.02 -9.96 -5.26
CA PHE A 143 17.98 -10.87 -5.71
C PHE A 143 17.32 -10.40 -7.00
N LEU A 144 16.99 -9.10 -7.12
CA LEU A 144 16.39 -8.55 -8.35
C LEU A 144 17.34 -8.64 -9.55
N LEU A 145 18.64 -8.38 -9.34
CA LEU A 145 19.63 -8.54 -10.42
C LEU A 145 19.72 -10.00 -10.92
N ASP A 146 19.74 -10.97 -9.99
CA ASP A 146 19.77 -12.39 -10.31
C ASP A 146 18.48 -12.85 -11.01
N LEU A 147 17.32 -12.37 -10.53
CA LEU A 147 16.02 -12.67 -11.12
C LEU A 147 15.90 -12.09 -12.53
N ILE A 148 16.33 -10.84 -12.74
CA ILE A 148 16.39 -10.21 -14.08
C ILE A 148 17.29 -11.00 -15.03
N ALA A 149 18.48 -11.41 -14.58
CA ALA A 149 19.39 -12.20 -15.39
C ALA A 149 18.76 -13.55 -15.79
N THR A 150 18.08 -14.21 -14.85
CA THR A 150 17.37 -15.47 -15.10
C THR A 150 16.24 -15.29 -16.11
N ARG A 151 15.42 -14.23 -15.97
CA ARG A 151 14.27 -13.95 -16.85
C ARG A 151 14.70 -13.51 -18.27
N ARG A 152 15.86 -12.92 -18.43
CA ARG A 152 16.42 -12.66 -19.77
C ARG A 152 16.69 -13.93 -20.55
N VAL A 153 17.14 -14.98 -19.86
CA VAL A 153 17.41 -16.28 -20.50
C VAL A 153 16.14 -17.11 -20.65
N HIS A 154 15.24 -17.03 -19.67
CA HIS A 154 14.01 -17.80 -19.59
C HIS A 154 12.82 -16.85 -19.34
N PRO A 155 12.37 -16.08 -20.35
CA PRO A 155 11.25 -15.16 -20.18
C PRO A 155 9.94 -15.91 -19.90
N GLY A 156 9.16 -15.36 -18.94
CA GLY A 156 7.81 -15.82 -18.60
C GLY A 156 6.72 -14.84 -19.05
N GLU A 157 5.50 -15.09 -18.61
CA GLU A 157 4.37 -14.15 -18.81
C GLU A 157 4.21 -13.15 -17.65
N ASP A 158 5.14 -13.16 -16.69
CA ASP A 158 5.15 -12.31 -15.51
C ASP A 158 5.46 -10.83 -15.83
N LEU A 159 5.21 -9.95 -14.85
CA LEU A 159 5.45 -8.51 -15.00
C LEU A 159 6.92 -8.19 -15.23
N LEU A 160 7.83 -8.89 -14.55
CA LEU A 160 9.27 -8.62 -14.68
C LEU A 160 9.76 -8.96 -16.08
N SER A 161 9.33 -10.10 -16.65
CA SER A 161 9.62 -10.48 -18.04
C SER A 161 9.11 -9.42 -19.03
N ALA A 162 7.92 -8.86 -18.80
CA ALA A 162 7.39 -7.78 -19.64
C ALA A 162 8.21 -6.47 -19.52
N LEU A 163 8.72 -6.14 -18.34
CA LEU A 163 9.61 -4.98 -18.14
C LEU A 163 10.98 -5.19 -18.79
N ILE A 164 11.52 -6.40 -18.71
CA ILE A 164 12.78 -6.78 -19.35
C ILE A 164 12.65 -6.68 -20.88
N ALA A 165 11.58 -7.21 -21.47
CA ALA A 165 11.32 -7.09 -22.89
C ALA A 165 11.26 -5.61 -23.33
N ALA A 166 10.58 -4.76 -22.56
CA ALA A 166 10.52 -3.32 -22.82
C ALA A 166 11.90 -2.62 -22.69
N HIS A 167 12.81 -3.16 -21.86
CA HIS A 167 14.20 -2.69 -21.77
C HIS A 167 15.03 -3.13 -22.98
N ASP A 168 14.94 -4.40 -23.35
CA ASP A 168 15.83 -5.04 -24.35
C ASP A 168 15.41 -4.71 -25.80
N GLU A 169 14.14 -4.35 -26.06
CA GLU A 169 13.62 -3.92 -27.39
C GLU A 169 14.02 -2.50 -27.82
N GLY A 170 14.87 -1.85 -27.06
CA GLY A 170 15.55 -0.58 -27.40
C GLY A 170 15.02 0.66 -26.69
N ASP A 171 15.91 1.39 -26.04
CA ASP A 171 15.88 2.77 -25.49
C ASP A 171 14.73 3.19 -24.56
N GLN A 172 13.89 2.27 -24.11
CA GLN A 172 12.75 2.64 -23.27
C GLN A 172 13.02 2.57 -21.77
N LEU A 173 13.97 1.75 -21.32
CA LEU A 173 14.43 1.63 -19.94
C LEU A 173 15.94 1.44 -19.90
N ASN A 174 16.65 2.10 -18.99
CA ASN A 174 18.02 1.71 -18.65
C ASN A 174 18.03 0.68 -17.51
N THR A 175 19.17 0.06 -17.25
CA THR A 175 19.28 -1.00 -16.25
C THR A 175 18.89 -0.52 -14.84
N ASN A 176 19.29 0.70 -14.44
CA ASN A 176 18.91 1.26 -13.15
C ASN A 176 17.41 1.52 -13.04
N GLU A 177 16.78 2.01 -14.11
CA GLU A 177 15.33 2.21 -14.16
C GLU A 177 14.58 0.87 -14.04
N LEU A 178 15.03 -0.18 -14.72
CA LEU A 178 14.42 -1.51 -14.63
C LEU A 178 14.48 -2.05 -13.18
N VAL A 179 15.66 -2.02 -12.57
CA VAL A 179 15.84 -2.50 -11.18
C VAL A 179 15.06 -1.64 -10.18
N SER A 180 15.11 -0.31 -10.34
CA SER A 180 14.36 0.62 -9.49
C SER A 180 12.85 0.44 -9.59
N LEU A 181 12.32 0.20 -10.79
CA LEU A 181 10.89 -0.05 -10.99
C LEU A 181 10.47 -1.38 -10.37
N ALA A 182 11.26 -2.44 -10.58
CA ALA A 182 11.01 -3.73 -9.95
C ALA A 182 11.01 -3.61 -8.42
N PHE A 183 12.01 -2.93 -7.85
CA PHE A 183 12.10 -2.64 -6.41
C PHE A 183 10.89 -1.86 -5.91
N LEU A 184 10.51 -0.77 -6.62
CA LEU A 184 9.35 0.04 -6.23
C LEU A 184 8.06 -0.76 -6.19
N ILE A 185 7.76 -1.55 -7.23
CA ILE A 185 6.53 -2.33 -7.33
C ILE A 185 6.46 -3.32 -6.17
N LEU A 186 7.58 -3.97 -5.87
CA LEU A 186 7.72 -4.90 -4.78
C LEU A 186 7.34 -4.27 -3.43
N ILE A 187 7.96 -3.13 -3.10
CA ILE A 187 7.75 -2.47 -1.80
C ILE A 187 6.38 -1.81 -1.70
N ALA A 188 5.99 -1.06 -2.72
CA ALA A 188 4.71 -0.35 -2.72
C ALA A 188 3.51 -1.31 -2.74
N GLY A 189 3.68 -2.51 -3.31
CA GLY A 189 2.64 -3.52 -3.42
C GLY A 189 2.36 -4.26 -2.11
N VAL A 190 3.27 -4.23 -1.14
CA VAL A 190 3.15 -4.97 0.13
C VAL A 190 2.73 -4.05 1.27
N GLU A 191 3.54 -3.05 1.62
CA GLU A 191 3.41 -2.27 2.85
C GLU A 191 2.04 -1.61 3.00
N ASN A 192 1.62 -0.86 1.99
CA ASN A 192 0.39 -0.08 2.07
C ASN A 192 -0.87 -0.97 2.13
N VAL A 193 -0.90 -2.07 1.35
CA VAL A 193 -2.04 -3.00 1.32
C VAL A 193 -2.17 -3.72 2.67
N GLN A 194 -1.07 -4.20 3.23
CA GLN A 194 -1.02 -4.79 4.57
C GLN A 194 -1.63 -3.86 5.61
N HIS A 195 -1.24 -2.58 5.59
CA HIS A 195 -1.71 -1.61 6.58
C HIS A 195 -3.19 -1.27 6.41
N VAL A 196 -3.68 -1.14 5.17
CA VAL A 196 -5.12 -0.91 4.92
C VAL A 196 -5.95 -2.12 5.36
N ILE A 197 -5.51 -3.35 5.07
CA ILE A 197 -6.21 -4.56 5.52
C ILE A 197 -6.28 -4.58 7.05
N SER A 198 -5.15 -4.40 7.75
CA SER A 198 -5.11 -4.49 9.21
C SER A 198 -5.87 -3.36 9.90
N ALA A 199 -5.67 -2.11 9.49
CA ALA A 199 -6.38 -0.96 10.08
C ALA A 199 -7.87 -0.95 9.69
N GLY A 200 -8.21 -1.41 8.49
CA GLY A 200 -9.59 -1.58 8.04
C GLY A 200 -10.34 -2.64 8.84
N LEU A 201 -9.70 -3.78 9.10
CA LEU A 201 -10.28 -4.82 9.95
C LEU A 201 -10.47 -4.34 11.39
N LEU A 202 -9.49 -3.64 11.97
CA LEU A 202 -9.67 -3.00 13.28
C LEU A 202 -10.89 -2.07 13.27
N THR A 203 -10.98 -1.19 12.26
CA THR A 203 -12.10 -0.24 12.13
C THR A 203 -13.44 -0.97 12.06
N LEU A 204 -13.55 -2.04 11.27
CA LEU A 204 -14.79 -2.83 11.19
C LEU A 204 -15.13 -3.52 12.52
N LEU A 205 -14.13 -4.04 13.23
CA LEU A 205 -14.34 -4.69 14.52
C LEU A 205 -14.72 -3.70 15.64
N GLU A 206 -14.30 -2.43 15.52
CA GLU A 206 -14.72 -1.33 16.39
C GLU A 206 -16.12 -0.79 16.03
N HIS A 207 -16.68 -1.17 14.87
CA HIS A 207 -18.02 -0.78 14.40
C HIS A 207 -18.89 -2.02 14.10
N PRO A 208 -19.24 -2.82 15.12
CA PRO A 208 -19.84 -4.14 14.94
C PRO A 208 -21.19 -4.11 14.22
N GLU A 209 -21.99 -3.06 14.35
CA GLU A 209 -23.26 -2.90 13.65
C GLU A 209 -23.04 -2.81 12.13
N GLN A 210 -22.15 -1.93 11.69
CA GLN A 210 -21.82 -1.77 10.27
C GLN A 210 -21.10 -3.02 9.71
N PHE A 211 -20.30 -3.69 10.54
CA PHE A 211 -19.69 -4.95 10.16
C PHE A 211 -20.72 -6.07 9.98
N ALA A 212 -21.77 -6.10 10.80
CA ALA A 212 -22.88 -7.05 10.64
C ALA A 212 -23.70 -6.74 9.38
N GLU A 213 -23.96 -5.48 9.06
CA GLU A 213 -24.61 -5.08 7.80
C GLU A 213 -23.79 -5.53 6.59
N LEU A 214 -22.47 -5.30 6.60
CA LEU A 214 -21.57 -5.71 5.52
C LEU A 214 -21.53 -7.23 5.33
N ARG A 215 -21.71 -8.01 6.41
CA ARG A 215 -21.85 -9.47 6.33
C ARG A 215 -23.18 -9.90 5.74
N ALA A 216 -24.25 -9.15 6.00
CA ALA A 216 -25.59 -9.45 5.50
C ALA A 216 -25.77 -9.07 4.03
N ASP A 217 -25.03 -8.06 3.54
CA ASP A 217 -25.07 -7.57 2.17
C ASP A 217 -23.66 -7.27 1.66
N ASP A 218 -23.07 -8.20 0.94
CA ASP A 218 -21.73 -8.09 0.36
C ASP A 218 -21.66 -7.09 -0.80
N THR A 219 -22.79 -6.66 -1.33
CA THR A 219 -22.84 -5.59 -2.36
C THR A 219 -22.35 -4.24 -1.82
N LEU A 220 -22.33 -4.06 -0.51
CA LEU A 220 -21.78 -2.87 0.16
C LEU A 220 -20.24 -2.87 0.19
N LEU A 221 -19.60 -4.02 0.00
CA LEU A 221 -18.15 -4.17 0.19
C LEU A 221 -17.30 -3.22 -0.67
N PRO A 222 -17.58 -2.99 -1.96
CA PRO A 222 -16.82 -2.02 -2.74
C PRO A 222 -16.85 -0.60 -2.16
N GLY A 223 -18.03 -0.11 -1.74
CA GLY A 223 -18.20 1.19 -1.10
C GLY A 223 -17.51 1.27 0.27
N ALA A 224 -17.64 0.21 1.08
CA ALA A 224 -16.99 0.11 2.38
C ALA A 224 -15.46 0.15 2.25
N VAL A 225 -14.87 -0.45 1.21
CA VAL A 225 -13.41 -0.39 0.97
C VAL A 225 -12.96 1.03 0.62
N GLU A 226 -13.74 1.80 -0.17
CA GLU A 226 -13.39 3.21 -0.42
C GLU A 226 -13.49 4.04 0.87
N GLU A 227 -14.48 3.79 1.72
CA GLU A 227 -14.57 4.46 3.03
C GLU A 227 -13.43 4.04 3.97
N LEU A 228 -13.00 2.78 3.97
CA LEU A 228 -11.81 2.34 4.70
C LEU A 228 -10.54 3.02 4.19
N LEU A 229 -10.40 3.18 2.87
CA LEU A 229 -9.30 3.93 2.26
C LEU A 229 -9.33 5.42 2.66
N ARG A 230 -10.49 6.02 2.82
CA ARG A 230 -10.61 7.38 3.36
C ARG A 230 -10.30 7.43 4.86
N TYR A 231 -10.90 6.54 5.63
CA TYR A 231 -10.95 6.61 7.10
C TYR A 231 -9.71 6.06 7.77
N ALA A 232 -9.19 4.92 7.31
CA ALA A 232 -8.17 4.11 7.97
C ALA A 232 -6.88 3.94 7.14
N HIS A 233 -6.68 4.74 6.07
CA HIS A 233 -5.50 4.57 5.25
C HIS A 233 -4.20 4.92 6.01
N PRO A 234 -3.07 4.23 5.72
CA PRO A 234 -1.87 4.36 6.53
C PRO A 234 -1.08 5.63 6.29
N ASN A 235 -1.05 6.16 5.06
CA ASN A 235 -0.15 7.26 4.71
C ASN A 235 -0.65 8.60 5.26
N GLN A 236 0.06 9.14 6.26
CA GLN A 236 -0.28 10.46 6.82
C GLN A 236 -0.02 11.57 5.82
N MET A 237 1.03 11.44 5.03
CA MET A 237 1.49 12.43 4.05
C MET A 237 1.59 11.79 2.67
N ALA A 238 1.34 12.58 1.63
CA ALA A 238 1.74 12.22 0.27
C ALA A 238 3.27 12.22 0.14
N ILE A 239 3.76 11.75 -1.01
CA ILE A 239 5.17 11.90 -1.36
C ILE A 239 5.52 13.40 -1.27
N ARG A 240 6.60 13.71 -0.56
CA ARG A 240 7.09 15.09 -0.41
C ARG A 240 7.25 15.78 -1.75
N ARG A 241 7.07 17.08 -1.75
CA ARG A 241 7.27 17.95 -2.89
C ARG A 241 8.33 18.99 -2.58
N PHE A 242 8.96 19.53 -3.63
CA PHE A 242 9.88 20.65 -3.57
C PHE A 242 9.42 21.70 -4.55
N ALA A 243 9.29 22.96 -4.10
CA ALA A 243 8.96 24.07 -4.98
C ALA A 243 10.12 24.32 -5.97
N THR A 244 9.87 24.26 -7.27
CA THR A 244 10.89 24.51 -8.31
C THR A 244 11.14 26.00 -8.54
N GLU A 245 10.20 26.84 -8.15
CA GLU A 245 10.22 28.29 -8.17
C GLU A 245 9.41 28.82 -6.98
N GLU A 246 9.44 30.12 -6.72
CA GLU A 246 8.54 30.73 -5.72
C GLU A 246 7.08 30.56 -6.17
N ILE A 247 6.27 30.00 -5.30
CA ILE A 247 4.84 29.79 -5.54
C ILE A 247 4.01 30.33 -4.37
N ASN A 248 2.77 30.74 -4.66
CA ASN A 248 1.82 31.13 -3.61
C ASN A 248 0.73 30.06 -3.49
N ILE A 249 0.61 29.48 -2.30
CA ILE A 249 -0.42 28.48 -2.02
C ILE A 249 -1.29 28.96 -0.86
N ALA A 250 -2.56 29.15 -1.12
CA ALA A 250 -3.56 29.61 -0.14
C ALA A 250 -3.11 30.91 0.60
N GLY A 251 -2.48 31.83 -0.11
CA GLY A 251 -1.99 33.10 0.45
C GLY A 251 -0.62 33.02 1.13
N THR A 252 0.02 31.86 1.16
CA THR A 252 1.36 31.67 1.71
C THR A 252 2.39 31.60 0.58
N ALA A 253 3.38 32.49 0.58
CA ALA A 253 4.52 32.42 -0.33
C ALA A 253 5.46 31.29 0.11
N ILE A 254 5.80 30.41 -0.82
CA ILE A 254 6.70 29.28 -0.63
C ILE A 254 7.91 29.50 -1.54
N PRO A 255 9.09 29.72 -0.98
CA PRO A 255 10.30 29.92 -1.77
C PRO A 255 10.69 28.70 -2.61
N ALA A 256 11.43 28.93 -3.69
CA ALA A 256 12.07 27.86 -4.44
C ALA A 256 12.96 27.01 -3.52
N GLY A 257 12.90 25.71 -3.67
CA GLY A 257 13.67 24.74 -2.87
C GLY A 257 13.01 24.33 -1.55
N ASP A 258 11.95 24.99 -1.11
CA ASP A 258 11.24 24.61 0.11
C ASP A 258 10.50 23.31 -0.07
N THR A 259 10.45 22.53 1.02
CA THR A 259 9.71 21.27 1.09
C THR A 259 8.24 21.50 1.41
N VAL A 260 7.36 20.96 0.57
CA VAL A 260 5.91 20.98 0.77
C VAL A 260 5.42 19.60 1.14
N LEU A 261 4.78 19.49 2.31
CA LEU A 261 4.14 18.28 2.78
C LEU A 261 2.62 18.39 2.62
N LEU A 262 2.04 17.46 1.89
CA LEU A 262 0.59 17.36 1.65
C LEU A 262 0.02 16.32 2.62
N CYS A 263 -0.74 16.78 3.63
CA CYS A 263 -1.27 15.93 4.70
C CYS A 263 -2.56 15.25 4.24
N LEU A 264 -2.46 14.01 3.79
CA LEU A 264 -3.61 13.20 3.35
C LEU A 264 -4.55 12.90 4.52
N ALA A 265 -3.99 12.58 5.69
CA ALA A 265 -4.78 12.26 6.87
C ALA A 265 -5.71 13.41 7.29
N SER A 266 -5.20 14.64 7.26
CA SER A 266 -6.01 15.83 7.54
C SER A 266 -7.03 16.11 6.44
N ALA A 267 -6.63 15.99 5.17
CA ALA A 267 -7.53 16.18 4.03
C ALA A 267 -8.72 15.20 4.09
N HIS A 268 -8.52 13.97 4.53
CA HIS A 268 -9.58 12.98 4.70
C HIS A 268 -10.50 13.26 5.90
N ARG A 269 -10.14 14.21 6.75
CA ARG A 269 -10.92 14.68 7.91
C ARG A 269 -11.42 16.12 7.75
N ASP A 270 -11.30 16.69 6.55
CA ASP A 270 -11.74 18.04 6.26
C ASP A 270 -13.27 18.15 6.29
N PRO A 271 -13.88 18.92 7.22
CA PRO A 271 -15.33 19.07 7.31
C PRO A 271 -15.92 19.84 6.13
N ASP A 272 -15.14 20.67 5.43
CA ASP A 272 -15.59 21.36 4.23
C ASP A 272 -15.77 20.40 3.04
N ARG A 273 -15.11 19.22 3.10
CA ARG A 273 -15.22 18.19 2.06
C ARG A 273 -16.14 17.05 2.45
N TYR A 274 -16.11 16.61 3.73
CA TYR A 274 -16.87 15.46 4.19
C TYR A 274 -17.79 15.82 5.36
N PRO A 275 -19.12 15.67 5.24
CA PRO A 275 -20.00 15.78 6.40
C PRO A 275 -19.60 14.72 7.46
N GLN A 276 -19.45 15.15 8.72
CA GLN A 276 -19.03 14.28 9.83
C GLN A 276 -17.78 13.45 9.47
N PRO A 277 -16.62 14.10 9.21
CA PRO A 277 -15.44 13.43 8.64
C PRO A 277 -14.85 12.35 9.54
N ASP A 278 -15.05 12.47 10.85
CA ASP A 278 -14.56 11.51 11.86
C ASP A 278 -15.50 10.33 12.08
N ARG A 279 -16.68 10.32 11.46
CA ARG A 279 -17.58 9.17 11.46
C ARG A 279 -17.17 8.20 10.36
N PHE A 280 -16.96 6.94 10.73
CA PHE A 280 -16.88 5.83 9.80
C PHE A 280 -18.29 5.49 9.32
N ASP A 281 -18.50 5.37 8.00
CA ASP A 281 -19.80 5.16 7.43
C ASP A 281 -19.71 4.38 6.11
N ILE A 282 -20.05 3.08 6.13
CA ILE A 282 -20.01 2.22 4.94
C ILE A 282 -21.01 2.63 3.85
N HIS A 283 -21.99 3.47 4.19
CA HIS A 283 -22.99 4.03 3.27
C HIS A 283 -22.64 5.43 2.77
N ARG A 284 -21.43 5.93 3.05
CA ARG A 284 -21.04 7.26 2.62
C ARG A 284 -21.12 7.38 1.09
N ALA A 285 -22.09 8.15 0.61
CA ALA A 285 -22.37 8.30 -0.81
C ALA A 285 -21.22 8.98 -1.59
N ASP A 286 -20.56 9.99 -0.98
CA ASP A 286 -19.39 10.66 -1.53
C ASP A 286 -18.16 10.34 -0.66
N ASN A 287 -17.48 9.27 -1.02
CA ASN A 287 -16.26 8.79 -0.38
C ASN A 287 -15.02 8.93 -1.29
N ALA A 288 -15.08 9.80 -2.30
CA ALA A 288 -13.92 10.12 -3.12
C ALA A 288 -12.77 10.62 -2.22
N HIS A 289 -11.63 9.95 -2.27
CA HIS A 289 -10.52 10.14 -1.35
C HIS A 289 -9.18 10.31 -2.07
N LEU A 290 -8.15 10.75 -1.34
CA LEU A 290 -6.78 10.94 -1.81
C LEU A 290 -5.81 9.84 -1.36
N ALA A 291 -6.31 8.75 -0.77
CA ALA A 291 -5.47 7.65 -0.26
C ALA A 291 -4.57 7.01 -1.34
N LEU A 292 -5.05 7.01 -2.57
CA LEU A 292 -4.32 6.50 -3.75
C LEU A 292 -3.65 7.63 -4.55
N GLY A 293 -3.56 8.83 -3.99
CA GLY A 293 -3.01 10.00 -4.65
C GLY A 293 -3.96 10.62 -5.68
N HIS A 294 -3.44 11.57 -6.47
CA HIS A 294 -4.15 12.26 -7.55
C HIS A 294 -3.15 12.69 -8.63
N GLY A 295 -3.65 12.96 -9.86
CA GLY A 295 -2.84 13.43 -10.97
C GLY A 295 -1.89 12.36 -11.53
N VAL A 296 -0.73 12.78 -12.00
CA VAL A 296 0.24 11.90 -12.70
C VAL A 296 0.80 10.78 -11.80
N HIS A 297 0.82 10.98 -10.49
CA HIS A 297 1.26 10.02 -9.50
C HIS A 297 0.11 9.20 -8.87
N TYR A 298 -1.10 9.24 -9.42
CA TYR A 298 -2.18 8.36 -8.96
C TYR A 298 -1.72 6.90 -8.93
N CYS A 299 -2.04 6.15 -7.88
CA CYS A 299 -1.54 4.81 -7.64
C CYS A 299 -1.79 3.88 -8.84
N LEU A 300 -0.71 3.34 -9.39
CA LEU A 300 -0.77 2.41 -10.51
C LEU A 300 -1.41 1.07 -10.11
N GLY A 301 -1.11 0.60 -8.90
CA GLY A 301 -1.64 -0.64 -8.32
C GLY A 301 -3.03 -0.50 -7.69
N ALA A 302 -3.74 0.64 -7.88
CA ALA A 302 -5.05 0.87 -7.25
C ALA A 302 -6.08 -0.24 -7.50
N PRO A 303 -6.23 -0.79 -8.71
CA PRO A 303 -7.15 -1.91 -8.95
C PRO A 303 -6.76 -3.17 -8.17
N LEU A 304 -5.46 -3.52 -8.15
CA LEU A 304 -4.95 -4.68 -7.44
C LEU A 304 -5.06 -4.52 -5.91
N ALA A 305 -4.80 -3.33 -5.38
CA ALA A 305 -4.98 -3.03 -3.97
C ALA A 305 -6.44 -3.21 -3.53
N ARG A 306 -7.41 -2.68 -4.31
CA ARG A 306 -8.83 -2.87 -4.06
C ARG A 306 -9.24 -4.33 -4.09
N LEU A 307 -8.77 -5.07 -5.09
CA LEU A 307 -9.01 -6.51 -5.19
C LEU A 307 -8.53 -7.24 -3.93
N GLN A 308 -7.30 -6.98 -3.48
CA GLN A 308 -6.74 -7.65 -2.30
C GLN A 308 -7.50 -7.27 -1.02
N ILE A 309 -7.84 -5.99 -0.82
CA ILE A 309 -8.56 -5.53 0.37
C ILE A 309 -9.97 -6.14 0.41
N GLN A 310 -10.70 -6.11 -0.71
CA GLN A 310 -12.03 -6.72 -0.82
C GLN A 310 -11.97 -8.22 -0.55
N THR A 311 -11.04 -8.94 -1.17
CA THR A 311 -10.87 -10.38 -0.97
C THR A 311 -10.51 -10.71 0.48
N ALA A 312 -9.61 -9.94 1.09
CA ALA A 312 -9.22 -10.12 2.49
C ALA A 312 -10.43 -10.00 3.43
N ILE A 313 -11.17 -8.90 3.31
CA ILE A 313 -12.33 -8.63 4.19
C ILE A 313 -13.44 -9.67 3.95
N SER A 314 -13.81 -9.95 2.69
CA SER A 314 -14.86 -10.93 2.37
C SER A 314 -14.51 -12.33 2.84
N THR A 315 -13.25 -12.76 2.68
CA THR A 315 -12.79 -14.07 3.14
C THR A 315 -12.91 -14.20 4.67
N LEU A 316 -12.43 -13.22 5.42
CA LEU A 316 -12.49 -13.23 6.88
C LEU A 316 -13.94 -13.16 7.39
N MET A 317 -14.81 -12.35 6.77
CA MET A 317 -16.24 -12.28 7.09
C MET A 317 -16.94 -13.63 6.89
N ARG A 318 -16.68 -14.29 5.76
CA ARG A 318 -17.29 -15.57 5.41
C ARG A 318 -16.79 -16.71 6.29
N ARG A 319 -15.48 -16.76 6.55
CA ARG A 319 -14.83 -17.86 7.28
C ARG A 319 -15.03 -17.77 8.80
N PHE A 320 -15.14 -16.57 9.34
CA PHE A 320 -15.20 -16.33 10.78
C PHE A 320 -16.38 -15.44 11.16
N PRO A 321 -17.60 -16.02 11.25
CA PRO A 321 -18.80 -15.26 11.61
C PRO A 321 -18.72 -14.63 13.02
N HIS A 322 -17.86 -15.16 13.88
CA HIS A 322 -17.63 -14.67 15.26
C HIS A 322 -16.29 -13.93 15.42
N LEU A 323 -15.69 -13.46 14.33
CA LEU A 323 -14.46 -12.69 14.39
C LEU A 323 -14.64 -11.47 15.30
N ALA A 324 -13.80 -11.37 16.31
CA ALA A 324 -13.84 -10.28 17.29
C ALA A 324 -12.42 -9.93 17.79
N LEU A 325 -12.24 -8.75 18.37
CA LEU A 325 -10.99 -8.39 19.04
C LEU A 325 -10.76 -9.31 20.25
N ALA A 326 -9.54 -9.84 20.39
CA ALA A 326 -9.20 -10.69 21.53
C ALA A 326 -9.16 -9.92 22.87
N SER A 327 -8.92 -8.62 22.80
CA SER A 327 -8.87 -7.69 23.96
C SER A 327 -9.54 -6.36 23.56
N PRO A 328 -10.89 -6.28 23.55
CA PRO A 328 -11.60 -5.10 23.05
C PRO A 328 -11.41 -3.83 23.89
N HIS A 329 -10.90 -3.96 25.13
CA HIS A 329 -10.65 -2.83 26.04
C HIS A 329 -9.19 -2.38 26.05
N GLU A 330 -8.30 -3.05 25.33
CA GLU A 330 -6.90 -2.65 25.20
C GLU A 330 -6.73 -1.70 24.00
N GLU A 331 -5.95 -0.62 24.21
CA GLU A 331 -5.63 0.27 23.11
C GLU A 331 -4.80 -0.47 22.03
N PRO A 332 -5.12 -0.28 20.75
CA PRO A 332 -4.35 -0.86 19.66
C PRO A 332 -2.88 -0.41 19.69
N LYS A 333 -1.97 -1.34 19.50
CA LYS A 333 -0.53 -1.05 19.45
C LYS A 333 -0.13 -0.57 18.06
N TRP A 334 0.21 0.71 17.95
CA TRP A 334 0.67 1.33 16.72
C TRP A 334 2.20 1.34 16.65
N ARG A 335 2.75 1.22 15.44
CA ARG A 335 4.18 1.44 15.18
C ARG A 335 4.48 2.94 15.24
N SER A 336 5.61 3.31 15.79
CA SER A 336 6.04 4.71 15.84
C SER A 336 6.51 5.15 14.45
N SER A 337 5.72 5.98 13.78
CA SER A 337 6.08 6.59 12.50
C SER A 337 5.30 7.89 12.31
N TRP A 338 5.97 8.96 11.90
CA TRP A 338 5.31 10.21 11.52
C TRP A 338 4.71 10.12 10.10
N ARG A 339 5.21 9.22 9.28
CA ARG A 339 4.83 9.05 7.88
C ARG A 339 3.62 8.14 7.69
N SER A 340 3.59 7.04 8.44
CA SER A 340 2.54 6.05 8.28
C SER A 340 1.94 5.63 9.63
N ARG A 341 0.63 5.42 9.63
CA ARG A 341 -0.11 4.87 10.76
C ARG A 341 -0.34 3.38 10.51
N SER A 342 0.38 2.54 11.19
CA SER A 342 0.32 1.08 10.99
C SER A 342 0.27 0.34 12.32
N LEU A 343 -0.53 -0.73 12.36
CA LEU A 343 -0.62 -1.60 13.53
C LEU A 343 0.65 -2.44 13.68
N ALA A 344 1.11 -2.57 14.92
CA ALA A 344 2.17 -3.51 15.26
C ALA A 344 1.63 -4.94 15.35
N GLN A 345 0.39 -5.10 15.82
CA GLN A 345 -0.32 -6.37 15.93
C GLN A 345 -1.84 -6.12 15.94
N LEU A 346 -2.63 -7.16 15.60
CA LEU A 346 -4.08 -7.17 15.72
C LEU A 346 -4.54 -8.56 16.16
N ARG A 347 -4.58 -8.78 17.47
CA ARG A 347 -5.03 -10.05 18.04
C ARG A 347 -6.55 -10.19 18.02
N VAL A 348 -7.02 -11.32 17.51
CA VAL A 348 -8.45 -11.61 17.37
C VAL A 348 -8.81 -12.99 17.93
N THR A 349 -10.10 -13.20 18.15
CA THR A 349 -10.70 -14.52 18.32
C THR A 349 -11.47 -14.85 17.05
N VAL A 350 -11.34 -16.08 16.57
CA VAL A 350 -12.00 -16.57 15.34
C VAL A 350 -13.11 -17.57 15.63
N THR A 351 -13.16 -18.11 16.86
CA THR A 351 -14.20 -19.01 17.37
C THR A 351 -15.13 -18.22 18.27
N GLY A 352 -16.43 -18.57 18.25
CA GLY A 352 -17.38 -18.02 19.23
C GLY A 352 -16.99 -18.36 20.68
N PRO A 353 -17.53 -17.63 21.67
CA PRO A 353 -17.26 -17.91 23.08
C PRO A 353 -17.57 -19.38 23.38
N PRO A 354 -16.71 -20.07 24.14
CA PRO A 354 -16.99 -21.44 24.54
C PRO A 354 -18.28 -21.45 25.35
N ASN A 355 -19.29 -22.13 24.81
CA ASN A 355 -20.60 -22.37 25.44
C ASN A 355 -21.39 -21.14 25.94
N GLY A 356 -22.13 -20.49 25.03
CA GLY A 356 -23.39 -19.82 25.39
C GLY A 356 -23.36 -18.61 26.33
N GLN A 357 -22.22 -18.04 26.67
CA GLN A 357 -22.15 -16.78 27.37
C GLN A 357 -22.18 -15.60 26.41
N LEU A 358 -23.36 -15.00 26.26
CA LEU A 358 -23.47 -13.65 25.68
C LEU A 358 -22.71 -12.69 26.59
N PRO A 359 -21.91 -11.77 26.07
CA PRO A 359 -21.34 -10.71 26.88
C PRO A 359 -22.47 -9.82 27.42
N GLU A 360 -22.45 -9.58 28.74
CA GLU A 360 -23.31 -8.60 29.41
C GLU A 360 -23.05 -7.17 28.96
#